data_085c2bd2b97a3b20025dc38471f97b67
#
_entry.id   085c2bd2b97a3b20025dc38471f97b67
#
_cell.length_a   1.000
_cell.length_b   1.000
_cell.length_c   1.000
_cell.angle_alpha   90.00
_cell.angle_beta   90.00
_cell.angle_gamma   90.00
#
_symmetry.space_group_name_H-M   'P 1'
#
loop_
_entity.id
_entity.type
_entity.pdbx_description
1 polymer ?
#
loop_
_entity_poly.entity_id
_entity_poly.type
_entity_poly.pdbx_seq_one_letter_code
_entity_poly.pdbx_strand_id
1 'polypeptide(L)'
;MANGLRELLGDLMKKDGKLFITTIILMVISSFLQGVTILMLVPIMNIMEVGEAADLPFGLSRFLSFLLSLPFGLRLFVLLFCFFIIMTMQAVSVRMVKVRSMQLASGFTADMREEYYDELMSSSWERYSSDNQSVHTDALITQIPRLTTTINYFMSMMTNVVTALIDLIIAFSLSASLSGFVIVVGGLFFLFFRRFTKRSETLGNRLSRQYEAFTDEVQTQLSGFKEIRSYGIAEEESRRFRDITETFRDLMIEATGNVSAPRMISTIGEAVLIAIIFFCAEYWLHIETSSMIVVLYVFYRLWPLLPATQEYLQGIKETLPAYRVMQDVRKKDSEDSRTACIRKTKQDNASDESTGVKEDTGDQAVAFDHVSFRYKDAAADALHDVSFKIRRHTITAFTGPSGAGKSTVVDLILGFLTPSGGNIYIQAEDGGVAYVPQSPMILTASVRENIARFHPGISDGEIVEALVRTEAMGFLERKCTEGQSPLDLRMGDDGVMFSGGEVQRIVLARAIAGTPGLLILDEATSALDFGNEKLIAGLLQRLKSEMTIILVAHRVSTIQSADDILVIENGQLTEQGSAGELLKNPESYLTKMKDG
;
A
#
# COMPACT_ATOMS: atom_id res chain seq x y z
N MET A 1 17.61 13.51 4.51
CA MET A 1 16.58 13.75 5.51
C MET A 1 15.83 15.07 5.31
N ALA A 2 16.47 16.25 5.37
CA ALA A 2 15.77 17.54 5.25
C ALA A 2 14.91 17.66 3.97
N ASN A 3 15.42 17.17 2.83
CA ASN A 3 14.67 17.21 1.58
C ASN A 3 13.43 16.28 1.62
N GLY A 4 13.55 15.02 2.05
CA GLY A 4 12.40 14.12 2.11
C GLY A 4 11.32 14.55 3.10
N LEU A 5 11.71 15.11 4.26
CA LEU A 5 10.74 15.68 5.20
C LEU A 5 10.08 16.94 4.62
N ARG A 6 10.83 17.80 3.93
CA ARG A 6 10.29 18.98 3.27
C ARG A 6 9.30 18.63 2.15
N GLU A 7 9.59 17.60 1.39
CA GLU A 7 8.71 17.07 0.35
C GLU A 7 7.42 16.49 0.97
N LEU A 8 7.54 15.64 2.00
CA LEU A 8 6.39 15.09 2.73
C LEU A 8 5.49 16.20 3.28
N LEU A 9 6.08 17.22 3.91
CA LEU A 9 5.33 18.36 4.44
C LEU A 9 4.71 19.22 3.34
N GLY A 10 5.41 19.37 2.21
CA GLY A 10 4.89 20.05 1.03
C GLY A 10 3.63 19.35 0.47
N ASP A 11 3.67 18.04 0.39
CA ASP A 11 2.52 17.24 -0.07
C ASP A 11 1.37 17.26 0.94
N LEU A 12 1.67 17.15 2.23
CA LEU A 12 0.69 17.30 3.31
C LEU A 12 -0.01 18.66 3.29
N MET A 13 0.74 19.74 3.08
CA MET A 13 0.18 21.10 3.00
C MET A 13 -0.65 21.31 1.73
N LYS A 14 -0.29 20.69 0.61
CA LYS A 14 -1.07 20.78 -0.63
C LYS A 14 -2.43 20.08 -0.51
N LYS A 15 -2.47 18.90 0.15
CA LYS A 15 -3.69 18.12 0.32
C LYS A 15 -4.61 18.70 1.40
N ASP A 16 -4.10 18.85 2.61
CA ASP A 16 -4.87 19.21 3.81
C ASP A 16 -4.35 20.46 4.54
N GLY A 17 -3.94 21.49 3.80
CA GLY A 17 -3.34 22.69 4.36
C GLY A 17 -4.21 23.41 5.41
N LYS A 18 -5.54 23.41 5.25
CA LYS A 18 -6.46 24.01 6.24
C LYS A 18 -6.43 23.23 7.57
N LEU A 19 -6.49 21.90 7.51
CA LEU A 19 -6.45 21.05 8.70
C LEU A 19 -5.08 21.15 9.38
N PHE A 20 -3.99 21.19 8.61
CA PHE A 20 -2.64 21.37 9.10
C PHE A 20 -2.49 22.70 9.87
N ILE A 21 -2.88 23.85 9.28
CA ILE A 21 -2.79 25.18 9.90
C ILE A 21 -3.67 25.25 11.15
N THR A 22 -4.92 24.76 11.10
CA THR A 22 -5.81 24.78 12.27
C THR A 22 -5.26 23.92 13.42
N THR A 23 -4.58 22.81 13.11
CA THR A 23 -3.93 21.98 14.12
C THR A 23 -2.75 22.69 14.76
N ILE A 24 -1.92 23.42 13.99
CA ILE A 24 -0.83 24.23 14.54
C ILE A 24 -1.37 25.34 15.45
N ILE A 25 -2.42 26.06 15.03
CA ILE A 25 -3.06 27.09 15.87
C ILE A 25 -3.54 26.48 17.20
N LEU A 26 -4.16 25.31 17.13
CA LEU A 26 -4.63 24.60 18.32
C LEU A 26 -3.48 24.14 19.21
N MET A 27 -2.33 23.74 18.64
CA MET A 27 -1.11 23.44 19.40
C MET A 27 -0.60 24.67 20.17
N VAL A 28 -0.57 25.83 19.53
CA VAL A 28 -0.16 27.08 20.18
C VAL A 28 -1.10 27.42 21.33
N ILE A 29 -2.42 27.36 21.12
CA ILE A 29 -3.43 27.58 22.16
C ILE A 29 -3.25 26.60 23.33
N SER A 30 -3.10 25.31 23.01
CA SER A 30 -2.89 24.26 24.02
C SER A 30 -1.64 24.48 24.85
N SER A 31 -0.53 24.84 24.21
CA SER A 31 0.75 25.13 24.88
C SER A 31 0.67 26.40 25.72
N PHE A 32 -0.05 27.41 25.24
CA PHE A 32 -0.29 28.65 26.01
C PHE A 32 -1.12 28.38 27.27
N LEU A 33 -2.23 27.66 27.15
CA LEU A 33 -3.05 27.25 28.32
C LEU A 33 -2.22 26.45 29.34
N GLN A 34 -1.34 25.60 28.83
CA GLN A 34 -0.40 24.86 29.64
C GLN A 34 0.57 25.78 30.40
N GLY A 35 1.09 26.82 29.74
CA GLY A 35 1.93 27.85 30.38
C GLY A 35 1.19 28.66 31.43
N VAL A 36 -0.06 29.08 31.17
CA VAL A 36 -0.90 29.78 32.15
C VAL A 36 -1.14 28.95 33.41
N THR A 37 -1.30 27.62 33.28
CA THR A 37 -1.43 26.73 34.43
C THR A 37 -0.23 26.81 35.37
N ILE A 38 1.00 27.01 34.83
CA ILE A 38 2.20 27.24 35.64
C ILE A 38 2.11 28.54 36.40
N LEU A 39 1.77 29.62 35.69
CA LEU A 39 1.69 30.94 36.29
C LEU A 39 0.66 31.02 37.43
N MET A 40 -0.37 30.18 37.41
CA MET A 40 -1.38 30.08 38.48
C MET A 40 -0.84 29.46 39.79
N LEU A 41 0.31 28.76 39.76
CA LEU A 41 0.94 28.25 40.99
C LEU A 41 1.50 29.40 41.84
N VAL A 42 1.99 30.49 41.22
CA VAL A 42 2.56 31.63 41.95
C VAL A 42 1.53 32.29 42.86
N PRO A 43 0.31 32.65 42.42
CA PRO A 43 -0.73 33.16 43.32
C PRO A 43 -1.14 32.18 44.41
N ILE A 44 -1.14 30.87 44.14
CA ILE A 44 -1.46 29.85 45.15
C ILE A 44 -0.41 29.89 46.29
N MET A 45 0.87 29.93 45.93
CA MET A 45 1.97 30.01 46.89
C MET A 45 1.94 31.31 47.71
N ASN A 46 1.70 32.43 47.05
CA ASN A 46 1.59 33.74 47.73
C ASN A 46 0.44 33.78 48.75
N ILE A 47 -0.68 33.10 48.49
CA ILE A 47 -1.80 33.04 49.45
C ILE A 47 -1.46 32.15 50.66
N MET A 48 -0.58 31.17 50.49
CA MET A 48 -0.13 30.28 51.57
C MET A 48 1.03 30.88 52.41
N GLU A 49 1.38 32.15 52.21
CA GLU A 49 2.48 32.87 52.88
C GLU A 49 3.86 32.22 52.69
N VAL A 50 4.02 31.46 51.60
CA VAL A 50 5.29 30.87 51.24
C VAL A 50 6.07 31.81 50.32
N GLY A 51 6.72 32.87 50.92
CA GLY A 51 7.58 33.83 50.26
C GLY A 51 6.97 35.21 50.03
N GLU A 52 7.84 36.20 49.71
CA GLU A 52 7.43 37.56 49.34
C GLU A 52 6.77 37.58 47.94
N ALA A 53 5.86 38.57 47.76
CA ALA A 53 5.09 38.69 46.50
C ALA A 53 6.02 38.93 45.30
N ALA A 54 6.33 37.90 44.53
CA ALA A 54 7.04 38.04 43.26
C ALA A 54 6.20 38.90 42.29
N ASP A 55 6.84 39.84 41.59
CA ASP A 55 6.20 40.63 40.53
C ASP A 55 5.74 39.70 39.39
N LEU A 56 4.43 39.58 39.22
CA LEU A 56 3.84 38.72 38.21
C LEU A 56 3.83 39.41 36.85
N PRO A 57 4.38 38.78 35.81
CA PRO A 57 4.34 39.27 34.44
C PRO A 57 2.90 39.25 33.86
N PHE A 58 2.69 39.97 32.74
CA PHE A 58 1.45 39.95 31.95
C PHE A 58 0.17 40.50 32.61
N GLY A 59 0.28 41.45 33.56
CA GLY A 59 -0.90 42.09 34.16
C GLY A 59 -1.68 41.22 35.15
N LEU A 60 -1.17 40.06 35.53
CA LEU A 60 -1.72 39.22 36.60
C LEU A 60 -1.68 39.93 37.97
N SER A 61 -0.87 40.97 38.11
CA SER A 61 -0.83 41.83 39.31
C SER A 61 -2.20 42.44 39.64
N ARG A 62 -2.97 42.87 38.62
CA ARG A 62 -4.34 43.40 38.84
C ARG A 62 -5.31 42.31 39.30
N PHE A 63 -5.20 41.10 38.75
CA PHE A 63 -6.01 39.96 39.18
C PHE A 63 -5.65 39.55 40.62
N LEU A 64 -4.37 39.56 40.95
CA LEU A 64 -3.90 39.26 42.30
C LEU A 64 -4.38 40.33 43.31
N SER A 65 -4.32 41.65 42.98
CA SER A 65 -4.82 42.71 43.84
C SER A 65 -6.34 42.61 44.09
N PHE A 66 -7.11 42.22 43.08
CA PHE A 66 -8.53 41.90 43.23
C PHE A 66 -8.75 40.71 44.16
N LEU A 67 -8.01 39.61 43.97
CA LEU A 67 -8.08 38.44 44.82
C LEU A 67 -7.75 38.74 46.28
N LEU A 68 -6.74 39.57 46.51
CA LEU A 68 -6.32 39.99 47.86
C LEU A 68 -7.37 40.80 48.59
N SER A 69 -8.30 41.47 47.87
CA SER A 69 -9.41 42.21 48.47
C SER A 69 -10.55 41.30 49.01
N LEU A 70 -10.54 40.00 48.67
CA LEU A 70 -11.57 39.04 49.10
C LEU A 70 -11.22 38.34 50.42
N PRO A 71 -12.24 37.90 51.21
CA PRO A 71 -12.02 37.05 52.39
C PRO A 71 -11.23 35.78 52.02
N PHE A 72 -10.37 35.31 52.92
CA PHE A 72 -9.46 34.19 52.69
C PHE A 72 -10.14 32.94 52.04
N GLY A 73 -11.28 32.52 52.58
CA GLY A 73 -12.01 31.33 52.05
C GLY A 73 -12.53 31.55 50.62
N LEU A 74 -13.07 32.72 50.32
CA LEU A 74 -13.58 33.07 48.98
C LEU A 74 -12.43 33.23 47.98
N ARG A 75 -11.32 33.80 48.40
CA ARG A 75 -10.09 33.97 47.64
C ARG A 75 -9.54 32.63 47.18
N LEU A 76 -9.42 31.70 48.11
CA LEU A 76 -8.92 30.34 47.83
C LEU A 76 -9.88 29.60 46.91
N PHE A 77 -11.19 29.70 47.14
CA PHE A 77 -12.21 29.07 46.29
C PHE A 77 -12.17 29.59 44.84
N VAL A 78 -12.13 30.88 44.64
CA VAL A 78 -12.06 31.49 43.29
C VAL A 78 -10.80 31.05 42.55
N LEU A 79 -9.66 31.03 43.23
CA LEU A 79 -8.39 30.65 42.64
C LEU A 79 -8.36 29.17 42.23
N LEU A 80 -8.81 28.27 43.11
CA LEU A 80 -8.92 26.85 42.80
C LEU A 80 -9.94 26.57 41.68
N PHE A 81 -11.04 27.32 41.64
CA PHE A 81 -12.04 27.21 40.58
C PHE A 81 -11.49 27.69 39.24
N CYS A 82 -10.77 28.80 39.17
CA CYS A 82 -10.06 29.26 37.97
C CYS A 82 -9.03 28.24 37.51
N PHE A 83 -8.23 27.69 38.44
CA PHE A 83 -7.26 26.62 38.14
C PHE A 83 -7.95 25.40 37.54
N PHE A 84 -9.05 24.95 38.12
CA PHE A 84 -9.83 23.82 37.61
C PHE A 84 -10.34 24.05 36.17
N ILE A 85 -10.88 25.28 35.90
CA ILE A 85 -11.35 25.63 34.55
C ILE A 85 -10.18 25.58 33.55
N ILE A 86 -9.05 26.19 33.88
CA ILE A 86 -7.88 26.25 32.99
C ILE A 86 -7.35 24.85 32.73
N MET A 87 -7.24 24.01 33.76
CA MET A 87 -6.83 22.61 33.62
C MET A 87 -7.78 21.79 32.73
N THR A 88 -9.10 22.03 32.89
CA THR A 88 -10.09 21.36 32.04
C THR A 88 -9.98 21.82 30.57
N MET A 89 -9.85 23.12 30.34
CA MET A 89 -9.63 23.65 28.99
C MET A 89 -8.34 23.12 28.37
N GLN A 90 -7.27 23.04 29.15
CA GLN A 90 -6.00 22.45 28.73
C GLN A 90 -6.18 20.95 28.34
N ALA A 91 -6.81 20.16 29.19
CA ALA A 91 -7.04 18.72 28.92
C ALA A 91 -7.85 18.52 27.63
N VAL A 92 -8.90 19.31 27.42
CA VAL A 92 -9.71 19.30 26.19
C VAL A 92 -8.86 19.69 24.98
N SER A 93 -8.06 20.76 25.08
CA SER A 93 -7.17 21.21 24.00
C SER A 93 -6.15 20.13 23.62
N VAL A 94 -5.50 19.50 24.59
CA VAL A 94 -4.52 18.43 24.34
C VAL A 94 -5.19 17.25 23.61
N ARG A 95 -6.39 16.87 24.05
CA ARG A 95 -7.17 15.84 23.34
C ARG A 95 -7.46 16.25 21.90
N MET A 96 -7.92 17.50 21.69
CA MET A 96 -8.24 18.00 20.35
C MET A 96 -6.99 18.02 19.44
N VAL A 97 -5.83 18.43 19.94
CA VAL A 97 -4.56 18.38 19.20
C VAL A 97 -4.25 16.96 18.77
N LYS A 98 -4.31 15.98 19.69
CA LYS A 98 -4.04 14.56 19.37
C LYS A 98 -5.00 14.00 18.31
N VAL A 99 -6.31 14.27 18.46
CA VAL A 99 -7.31 13.79 17.49
C VAL A 99 -7.10 14.42 16.12
N ARG A 100 -6.87 15.74 16.06
CA ARG A 100 -6.61 16.46 14.81
C ARG A 100 -5.31 16.01 14.13
N SER A 101 -4.25 15.80 14.90
CA SER A 101 -2.99 15.27 14.38
C SER A 101 -3.18 13.87 13.76
N MET A 102 -3.97 13.01 14.42
CA MET A 102 -4.28 11.68 13.89
C MET A 102 -5.19 11.74 12.65
N GLN A 103 -6.19 12.62 12.63
CA GLN A 103 -7.03 12.85 11.45
C GLN A 103 -6.19 13.27 10.25
N LEU A 104 -5.24 14.21 10.45
CA LEU A 104 -4.33 14.66 9.41
C LEU A 104 -3.44 13.50 8.91
N ALA A 105 -2.84 12.73 9.81
CA ALA A 105 -1.95 11.63 9.46
C ALA A 105 -2.70 10.49 8.75
N SER A 106 -3.87 10.08 9.28
CA SER A 106 -4.66 8.99 8.69
C SER A 106 -5.34 9.39 7.39
N GLY A 107 -5.82 10.65 7.28
CA GLY A 107 -6.38 11.17 6.03
C GLY A 107 -5.35 11.15 4.91
N PHE A 108 -4.18 11.76 5.14
CA PHE A 108 -3.09 11.78 4.18
C PHE A 108 -2.67 10.37 3.71
N THR A 109 -2.57 9.41 4.65
CA THR A 109 -2.16 8.04 4.29
C THR A 109 -3.29 7.24 3.64
N ALA A 110 -4.55 7.54 3.91
CA ALA A 110 -5.68 6.97 3.18
C ALA A 110 -5.67 7.41 1.71
N ASP A 111 -5.57 8.73 1.48
CA ASP A 111 -5.48 9.29 0.13
C ASP A 111 -4.27 8.74 -0.65
N MET A 112 -3.11 8.63 0.02
CA MET A 112 -1.91 8.08 -0.61
C MET A 112 -2.10 6.60 -0.99
N ARG A 113 -2.85 5.82 -0.18
CA ARG A 113 -3.17 4.43 -0.49
C ARG A 113 -4.11 4.31 -1.68
N GLU A 114 -5.14 5.17 -1.75
CA GLU A 114 -6.07 5.23 -2.87
C GLU A 114 -5.32 5.63 -4.16
N GLU A 115 -4.55 6.71 -4.14
CA GLU A 115 -3.75 7.14 -5.29
C GLU A 115 -2.78 6.06 -5.77
N TYR A 116 -2.08 5.39 -4.84
CA TYR A 116 -1.16 4.32 -5.21
C TYR A 116 -1.89 3.14 -5.84
N TYR A 117 -3.05 2.76 -5.30
CA TYR A 117 -3.85 1.67 -5.84
C TYR A 117 -4.39 2.01 -7.23
N ASP A 118 -4.87 3.23 -7.44
CA ASP A 118 -5.36 3.71 -8.74
C ASP A 118 -4.23 3.78 -9.78
N GLU A 119 -3.04 4.26 -9.38
CA GLU A 119 -1.85 4.24 -10.22
C GLU A 119 -1.46 2.80 -10.60
N LEU A 120 -1.48 1.85 -9.65
CA LEU A 120 -1.19 0.45 -9.89
C LEU A 120 -2.19 -0.18 -10.87
N MET A 121 -3.49 0.08 -10.70
CA MET A 121 -4.54 -0.45 -11.58
C MET A 121 -4.50 0.16 -12.98
N SER A 122 -3.96 1.36 -13.13
CA SER A 122 -3.77 2.04 -14.43
C SER A 122 -2.41 1.78 -15.07
N SER A 123 -1.51 1.08 -14.40
CA SER A 123 -0.18 0.75 -14.92
C SER A 123 -0.24 -0.25 -16.08
N SER A 124 0.79 -0.26 -16.94
CA SER A 124 0.89 -1.25 -18.01
C SER A 124 1.16 -2.64 -17.46
N TRP A 125 0.60 -3.67 -18.12
CA TRP A 125 0.85 -5.07 -17.76
C TRP A 125 2.33 -5.46 -17.81
N GLU A 126 3.07 -4.98 -18.81
CA GLU A 126 4.51 -5.23 -18.97
C GLU A 126 5.28 -4.83 -17.70
N ARG A 127 4.88 -3.73 -17.10
CA ARG A 127 5.48 -3.24 -15.87
C ARG A 127 5.05 -4.06 -14.66
N TYR A 128 3.73 -4.24 -14.48
CA TYR A 128 3.21 -5.03 -13.35
C TYR A 128 3.83 -6.43 -13.30
N SER A 129 4.03 -7.06 -14.47
CA SER A 129 4.65 -8.39 -14.57
C SER A 129 6.16 -8.40 -14.33
N SER A 130 6.84 -7.26 -14.49
CA SER A 130 8.28 -7.13 -14.20
C SER A 130 8.59 -6.88 -12.72
N ASP A 131 7.64 -6.31 -11.97
CA ASP A 131 7.79 -6.04 -10.55
C ASP A 131 7.33 -7.23 -9.69
N ASN A 132 8.02 -7.47 -8.56
CA ASN A 132 7.58 -8.49 -7.61
C ASN A 132 6.28 -8.05 -6.92
N GLN A 133 5.27 -8.89 -6.93
CA GLN A 133 3.98 -8.65 -6.24
C GLN A 133 4.15 -8.36 -4.75
N SER A 134 5.20 -8.89 -4.11
CA SER A 134 5.57 -8.63 -2.71
C SER A 134 5.86 -7.15 -2.46
N VAL A 135 6.45 -6.43 -3.43
CA VAL A 135 6.78 -4.99 -3.31
C VAL A 135 5.50 -4.16 -3.19
N HIS A 136 4.50 -4.44 -4.01
CA HIS A 136 3.22 -3.73 -3.97
C HIS A 136 2.43 -4.03 -2.69
N THR A 137 2.47 -5.30 -2.24
CA THR A 137 1.85 -5.73 -0.98
C THR A 137 2.51 -5.04 0.22
N ASP A 138 3.86 -5.01 0.27
CA ASP A 138 4.61 -4.32 1.32
C ASP A 138 4.34 -2.80 1.31
N ALA A 139 4.29 -2.18 0.14
CA ALA A 139 3.96 -0.78 -0.01
C ALA A 139 2.61 -0.43 0.64
N LEU A 140 1.55 -1.19 0.33
CA LEU A 140 0.19 -0.94 0.81
C LEU A 140 -0.02 -1.29 2.29
N ILE A 141 0.59 -2.39 2.77
CA ILE A 141 0.35 -2.94 4.11
C ILE A 141 1.35 -2.44 5.13
N THR A 142 2.63 -2.23 4.75
CA THR A 142 3.70 -1.90 5.69
C THR A 142 4.19 -0.45 5.55
N GLN A 143 4.54 -0.01 4.33
CA GLN A 143 5.21 1.28 4.16
C GLN A 143 4.26 2.46 4.36
N ILE A 144 3.06 2.43 3.77
CA ILE A 144 2.07 3.51 3.96
C ILE A 144 1.67 3.70 5.42
N PRO A 145 1.35 2.67 6.24
CA PRO A 145 1.13 2.85 7.68
C PRO A 145 2.30 3.43 8.44
N ARG A 146 3.55 3.17 8.05
CA ARG A 146 4.74 3.79 8.65
C ARG A 146 4.77 5.30 8.44
N LEU A 147 4.19 5.82 7.35
CA LEU A 147 4.04 7.26 7.12
C LEU A 147 3.08 7.91 8.13
N THR A 148 2.00 7.23 8.52
CA THR A 148 1.13 7.70 9.62
C THR A 148 1.96 7.94 10.88
N THR A 149 2.85 7.02 11.21
CA THR A 149 3.75 7.12 12.36
C THR A 149 4.74 8.28 12.20
N THR A 150 5.31 8.47 10.99
CA THR A 150 6.22 9.60 10.67
C THR A 150 5.54 10.95 10.91
N ILE A 151 4.32 11.12 10.38
CA ILE A 151 3.54 12.35 10.54
C ILE A 151 3.18 12.59 12.00
N ASN A 152 2.79 11.55 12.75
CA ASN A 152 2.50 11.67 14.17
C ASN A 152 3.73 12.05 15.00
N TYR A 153 4.91 11.52 14.71
CA TYR A 153 6.17 11.95 15.34
C TYR A 153 6.48 13.41 15.02
N PHE A 154 6.27 13.83 13.77
CA PHE A 154 6.48 15.21 13.37
C PHE A 154 5.53 16.17 14.11
N MET A 155 4.23 15.87 14.17
CA MET A 155 3.24 16.68 14.86
C MET A 155 3.51 16.75 16.38
N SER A 156 3.94 15.64 16.98
CA SER A 156 4.34 15.58 18.39
C SER A 156 5.61 16.41 18.65
N MET A 157 6.60 16.31 17.76
CA MET A 157 7.80 17.14 17.82
C MET A 157 7.46 18.63 17.72
N MET A 158 6.59 19.02 16.78
CA MET A 158 6.13 20.40 16.65
C MET A 158 5.41 20.89 17.92
N THR A 159 4.54 20.05 18.50
CA THR A 159 3.87 20.38 19.78
C THR A 159 4.89 20.62 20.89
N ASN A 160 5.89 19.75 21.03
CA ASN A 160 6.94 19.90 22.03
C ASN A 160 7.78 21.16 21.83
N VAL A 161 8.16 21.47 20.59
CA VAL A 161 8.92 22.69 20.27
C VAL A 161 8.11 23.94 20.60
N VAL A 162 6.82 23.99 20.23
CA VAL A 162 5.94 25.12 20.58
C VAL A 162 5.79 25.27 22.09
N THR A 163 5.57 24.14 22.80
CA THR A 163 5.48 24.15 24.26
C THR A 163 6.79 24.63 24.90
N ALA A 164 7.94 24.13 24.45
CA ALA A 164 9.24 24.55 24.96
C ALA A 164 9.50 26.06 24.73
N LEU A 165 9.11 26.60 23.57
CA LEU A 165 9.25 28.04 23.29
C LEU A 165 8.37 28.88 24.21
N ILE A 166 7.13 28.49 24.44
CA ILE A 166 6.22 29.21 25.34
C ILE A 166 6.72 29.14 26.80
N ASP A 167 7.10 27.94 27.25
CA ASP A 167 7.62 27.72 28.59
C ASP A 167 8.95 28.52 28.80
N LEU A 168 9.78 28.62 27.76
CA LEU A 168 11.02 29.41 27.79
C LEU A 168 10.73 30.92 27.89
N ILE A 169 9.74 31.42 27.15
CA ILE A 169 9.30 32.83 27.26
C ILE A 169 8.84 33.11 28.68
N ILE A 170 8.05 32.23 29.27
CA ILE A 170 7.60 32.35 30.67
C ILE A 170 8.80 32.30 31.62
N ALA A 171 9.74 31.36 31.42
CA ALA A 171 10.95 31.27 32.22
C ALA A 171 11.79 32.55 32.15
N PHE A 172 11.95 33.14 30.97
CA PHE A 172 12.66 34.42 30.79
C PHE A 172 11.99 35.59 31.53
N SER A 173 10.66 35.62 31.57
CA SER A 173 9.91 36.65 32.31
C SER A 173 10.06 36.54 33.83
N LEU A 174 10.41 35.35 34.34
CA LEU A 174 10.65 35.10 35.77
C LEU A 174 12.12 35.28 36.14
N SER A 175 13.06 34.76 35.33
CA SER A 175 14.50 34.90 35.57
C SER A 175 15.31 34.71 34.29
N ALA A 176 15.95 35.80 33.79
CA ALA A 176 16.78 35.73 32.57
C ALA A 176 18.04 34.87 32.75
N SER A 177 18.68 34.90 33.91
CA SER A 177 19.91 34.15 34.21
C SER A 177 19.69 32.65 34.18
N LEU A 178 18.57 32.20 34.76
CA LEU A 178 18.21 30.78 34.83
C LEU A 178 17.76 30.27 33.49
N SER A 179 17.03 31.08 32.73
CA SER A 179 16.64 30.71 31.34
C SER A 179 17.85 30.54 30.43
N GLY A 180 18.86 31.43 30.59
CA GLY A 180 20.14 31.28 29.89
C GLY A 180 20.87 29.98 30.24
N PHE A 181 20.87 29.59 31.50
CA PHE A 181 21.43 28.31 31.94
C PHE A 181 20.71 27.10 31.29
N VAL A 182 19.37 27.11 31.30
CA VAL A 182 18.57 26.03 30.68
C VAL A 182 18.86 25.90 29.17
N ILE A 183 19.02 27.02 28.45
CA ILE A 183 19.37 27.00 27.02
C ILE A 183 20.74 26.41 26.79
N VAL A 184 21.74 26.80 27.56
CA VAL A 184 23.11 26.26 27.43
C VAL A 184 23.14 24.75 27.70
N VAL A 185 22.53 24.30 28.79
CA VAL A 185 22.46 22.89 29.16
C VAL A 185 21.65 22.10 28.12
N GLY A 186 20.51 22.61 27.65
CA GLY A 186 19.70 22.00 26.59
C GLY A 186 20.45 21.89 25.27
N GLY A 187 21.22 22.91 24.90
CA GLY A 187 22.07 22.89 23.70
C GLY A 187 23.18 21.82 23.78
N LEU A 188 23.85 21.72 24.93
CA LEU A 188 24.86 20.68 25.19
C LEU A 188 24.22 19.27 25.15
N PHE A 189 23.05 19.11 25.74
CA PHE A 189 22.27 17.90 25.68
C PHE A 189 21.99 17.50 24.22
N PHE A 190 21.47 18.41 23.41
CA PHE A 190 21.16 18.15 22.01
C PHE A 190 22.40 17.74 21.20
N LEU A 191 23.52 18.41 21.41
CA LEU A 191 24.80 18.08 20.74
C LEU A 191 25.30 16.68 21.16
N PHE A 192 25.24 16.36 22.44
CA PHE A 192 25.67 15.06 22.95
C PHE A 192 24.85 13.89 22.36
N PHE A 193 23.53 14.08 22.25
CA PHE A 193 22.64 13.02 21.75
C PHE A 193 22.54 12.93 20.22
N ARG A 194 23.18 13.83 19.48
CA ARG A 194 23.20 13.82 18.00
C ARG A 194 23.67 12.47 17.42
N ARG A 195 24.55 11.76 18.10
CA ARG A 195 25.05 10.45 17.66
C ARG A 195 23.96 9.38 17.63
N PHE A 196 23.04 9.39 18.57
CA PHE A 196 21.90 8.45 18.61
C PHE A 196 20.94 8.68 17.46
N THR A 197 20.68 9.95 17.14
CA THR A 197 19.84 10.33 16.00
C THR A 197 20.42 9.87 14.65
N LYS A 198 21.75 9.92 14.47
CA LYS A 198 22.40 9.41 13.25
C LYS A 198 22.29 7.88 13.17
N ARG A 199 22.46 7.18 14.28
CA ARG A 199 22.33 5.73 14.34
C ARG A 199 20.91 5.26 14.02
N SER A 200 19.88 6.00 14.46
CA SER A 200 18.48 5.71 14.13
C SER A 200 18.19 5.70 12.62
N GLU A 201 18.80 6.60 11.85
CA GLU A 201 18.67 6.61 10.38
C GLU A 201 19.23 5.32 9.73
N THR A 202 20.38 4.85 10.21
CA THR A 202 20.98 3.60 9.74
C THR A 202 20.15 2.38 10.13
N LEU A 203 19.67 2.35 11.37
CA LEU A 203 18.81 1.28 11.88
C LEU A 203 17.48 1.24 11.15
N GLY A 204 16.86 2.39 10.87
CA GLY A 204 15.63 2.49 10.11
C GLY A 204 15.74 1.93 8.69
N ASN A 205 16.85 2.22 7.99
CA ASN A 205 17.13 1.67 6.67
C ASN A 205 17.34 0.13 6.73
N ARG A 206 18.06 -0.37 7.73
CA ARG A 206 18.25 -1.82 7.94
C ARG A 206 16.92 -2.51 8.26
N LEU A 207 16.11 -1.89 9.11
CA LEU A 207 14.81 -2.41 9.50
C LEU A 207 13.85 -2.50 8.30
N SER A 208 13.83 -1.48 7.43
CA SER A 208 13.01 -1.50 6.22
C SER A 208 13.37 -2.66 5.28
N ARG A 209 14.67 -2.87 5.05
CA ARG A 209 15.15 -4.01 4.24
C ARG A 209 14.82 -5.36 4.87
N GLN A 210 14.89 -5.44 6.19
CA GLN A 210 14.58 -6.70 6.89
C GLN A 210 13.07 -7.00 6.86
N TYR A 211 12.21 -5.98 6.89
CA TYR A 211 10.75 -6.14 6.70
C TYR A 211 10.43 -6.69 5.31
N GLU A 212 11.06 -6.14 4.27
CA GLU A 212 10.91 -6.60 2.89
C GLU A 212 11.33 -8.07 2.76
N ALA A 213 12.54 -8.43 3.23
CA ALA A 213 13.04 -9.80 3.20
C ALA A 213 12.18 -10.78 3.99
N PHE A 214 11.66 -10.36 5.16
CA PHE A 214 10.77 -11.17 5.98
C PHE A 214 9.44 -11.44 5.27
N THR A 215 8.86 -10.42 4.63
CA THR A 215 7.59 -10.55 3.90
C THR A 215 7.74 -11.47 2.70
N ASP A 216 8.84 -11.34 1.96
CA ASP A 216 9.17 -12.17 0.79
C ASP A 216 9.34 -13.65 1.19
N GLU A 217 10.08 -13.92 2.26
CA GLU A 217 10.27 -15.28 2.79
C GLU A 217 8.96 -15.91 3.24
N VAL A 218 8.13 -15.18 4.00
CA VAL A 218 6.81 -15.67 4.44
C VAL A 218 5.93 -16.01 3.25
N GLN A 219 5.89 -15.15 2.24
CA GLN A 219 5.06 -15.37 1.06
C GLN A 219 5.56 -16.58 0.26
N THR A 220 6.86 -16.73 0.10
CA THR A 220 7.49 -17.85 -0.58
C THR A 220 7.19 -19.18 0.11
N GLN A 221 7.39 -19.24 1.44
CA GLN A 221 7.14 -20.46 2.21
C GLN A 221 5.67 -20.86 2.24
N LEU A 222 4.75 -19.89 2.36
CA LEU A 222 3.32 -20.18 2.34
C LEU A 222 2.85 -20.64 0.95
N SER A 223 3.37 -20.05 -0.11
CA SER A 223 3.07 -20.47 -1.49
C SER A 223 3.60 -21.88 -1.79
N GLY A 224 4.81 -22.19 -1.32
CA GLY A 224 5.47 -23.49 -1.48
C GLY A 224 5.12 -24.54 -0.42
N PHE A 225 4.10 -24.31 0.43
CA PHE A 225 3.83 -25.17 1.60
C PHE A 225 3.68 -26.66 1.25
N LYS A 226 2.98 -26.98 0.16
CA LYS A 226 2.78 -28.36 -0.29
C LYS A 226 4.11 -29.01 -0.71
N GLU A 227 4.98 -28.28 -1.37
CA GLU A 227 6.29 -28.75 -1.82
C GLU A 227 7.21 -28.96 -0.62
N ILE A 228 7.30 -28.01 0.29
CA ILE A 228 8.07 -28.11 1.55
C ILE A 228 7.68 -29.39 2.31
N ARG A 229 6.38 -29.67 2.38
CA ARG A 229 5.88 -30.91 3.03
C ARG A 229 6.18 -32.17 2.23
N SER A 230 6.06 -32.12 0.91
CA SER A 230 6.30 -33.30 0.05
C SER A 230 7.76 -33.73 0.02
N TYR A 231 8.68 -32.76 0.04
CA TYR A 231 10.13 -33.02 0.11
C TYR A 231 10.62 -33.32 1.52
N GLY A 232 9.78 -33.17 2.55
CA GLY A 232 10.15 -33.45 3.95
C GLY A 232 11.12 -32.43 4.56
N ILE A 233 11.27 -31.22 3.94
CA ILE A 233 12.21 -30.18 4.37
C ILE A 233 11.61 -29.18 5.37
N ALA A 234 10.43 -29.45 5.93
CA ALA A 234 9.72 -28.54 6.82
C ALA A 234 10.55 -28.11 8.06
N GLU A 235 11.41 -28.99 8.58
CA GLU A 235 12.29 -28.68 9.72
C GLU A 235 13.41 -27.71 9.33
N GLU A 236 13.98 -27.87 8.12
CA GLU A 236 15.00 -26.97 7.57
C GLU A 236 14.44 -25.58 7.30
N GLU A 237 13.26 -25.51 6.65
CA GLU A 237 12.58 -24.24 6.40
C GLU A 237 12.17 -23.54 7.71
N SER A 238 11.69 -24.30 8.71
CA SER A 238 11.42 -23.75 10.05
C SER A 238 12.70 -23.22 10.74
N ARG A 239 13.86 -23.81 10.45
CA ARG A 239 15.15 -23.34 10.97
C ARG A 239 15.55 -22.02 10.30
N ARG A 240 15.46 -21.91 8.97
CA ARG A 240 15.70 -20.68 8.22
C ARG A 240 14.79 -19.54 8.66
N PHE A 241 13.51 -19.84 8.85
CA PHE A 241 12.55 -18.85 9.33
C PHE A 241 12.90 -18.36 10.75
N ARG A 242 13.35 -19.25 11.64
CA ARG A 242 13.84 -18.84 12.97
C ARG A 242 15.03 -17.90 12.88
N ASP A 243 16.00 -18.19 12.03
CA ASP A 243 17.21 -17.34 11.87
C ASP A 243 16.85 -15.93 11.40
N ILE A 244 15.92 -15.82 10.44
CA ILE A 244 15.39 -14.53 9.97
C ILE A 244 14.65 -13.79 11.10
N THR A 245 13.80 -14.51 11.83
CA THR A 245 13.02 -13.97 12.95
C THR A 245 13.96 -13.51 14.10
N GLU A 246 15.01 -14.25 14.39
CA GLU A 246 16.01 -13.87 15.39
C GLU A 246 16.78 -12.62 14.96
N THR A 247 17.21 -12.55 13.72
CA THR A 247 17.86 -11.36 13.17
C THR A 247 16.95 -10.11 13.25
N PHE A 248 15.67 -10.29 12.93
CA PHE A 248 14.67 -9.23 13.04
C PHE A 248 14.45 -8.78 14.48
N ARG A 249 14.31 -9.75 15.42
CA ARG A 249 14.18 -9.49 16.85
C ARG A 249 15.37 -8.69 17.38
N ASP A 250 16.60 -9.11 17.04
CA ASP A 250 17.82 -8.47 17.53
C ASP A 250 17.94 -7.04 17.01
N LEU A 251 17.55 -6.81 15.75
CA LEU A 251 17.52 -5.48 15.16
C LEU A 251 16.48 -4.57 15.84
N MET A 252 15.30 -5.11 16.17
CA MET A 252 14.27 -4.40 16.92
C MET A 252 14.73 -4.03 18.34
N ILE A 253 15.42 -4.94 19.02
CA ILE A 253 16.01 -4.69 20.34
C ILE A 253 17.09 -3.59 20.23
N GLU A 254 17.96 -3.65 19.20
CA GLU A 254 18.98 -2.63 18.97
C GLU A 254 18.35 -1.25 18.70
N ALA A 255 17.31 -1.19 17.86
CA ALA A 255 16.57 0.05 17.56
C ALA A 255 15.93 0.63 18.83
N THR A 256 15.23 -0.20 19.60
CA THR A 256 14.60 0.22 20.86
C THR A 256 15.64 0.69 21.88
N GLY A 257 16.76 0.00 22.00
CA GLY A 257 17.88 0.39 22.85
C GLY A 257 18.47 1.76 22.46
N ASN A 258 18.58 2.01 21.15
CA ASN A 258 19.08 3.28 20.64
C ASN A 258 18.13 4.47 20.90
N VAL A 259 16.81 4.21 20.97
CA VAL A 259 15.79 5.23 21.29
C VAL A 259 15.67 5.44 22.80
N SER A 260 15.74 4.38 23.60
CA SER A 260 15.54 4.45 25.06
C SER A 260 16.76 4.95 25.84
N ALA A 261 17.99 4.73 25.34
CA ALA A 261 19.21 5.14 26.00
C ALA A 261 19.30 6.65 26.26
N PRO A 262 18.98 7.55 25.33
CA PRO A 262 18.92 9.00 25.60
C PRO A 262 17.95 9.36 26.71
N ARG A 263 16.79 8.72 26.77
CA ARG A 263 15.79 8.97 27.81
C ARG A 263 16.30 8.57 29.20
N MET A 264 16.90 7.39 29.30
CA MET A 264 17.52 6.93 30.55
C MET A 264 18.61 7.90 31.04
N ILE A 265 19.56 8.26 30.14
CA ILE A 265 20.66 9.18 30.48
C ILE A 265 20.09 10.57 30.86
N SER A 266 19.06 11.03 30.18
CA SER A 266 18.39 12.29 30.48
C SER A 266 17.73 12.29 31.86
N THR A 267 17.02 11.21 32.24
CA THR A 267 16.37 11.11 33.54
C THR A 267 17.40 11.10 34.69
N ILE A 268 18.53 10.41 34.50
CA ILE A 268 19.63 10.45 35.47
C ILE A 268 20.23 11.87 35.54
N GLY A 269 20.46 12.50 34.39
CA GLY A 269 20.97 13.87 34.29
C GLY A 269 20.04 14.89 34.94
N GLU A 270 18.72 14.72 34.82
CA GLU A 270 17.71 15.55 35.48
C GLU A 270 17.87 15.52 37.00
N ALA A 271 17.97 14.33 37.59
CA ALA A 271 18.15 14.19 39.03
C ALA A 271 19.45 14.86 39.54
N VAL A 272 20.54 14.70 38.78
CA VAL A 272 21.83 15.33 39.11
C VAL A 272 21.75 16.83 38.99
N LEU A 273 21.14 17.37 37.94
CA LEU A 273 21.02 18.78 37.70
C LEU A 273 20.10 19.46 38.74
N ILE A 274 18.99 18.81 39.12
CA ILE A 274 18.12 19.30 40.20
C ILE A 274 18.93 19.40 41.51
N ALA A 275 19.71 18.41 41.84
CA ALA A 275 20.56 18.41 43.04
C ALA A 275 21.61 19.55 42.98
N ILE A 276 22.25 19.75 41.81
CA ILE A 276 23.23 20.85 41.61
C ILE A 276 22.54 22.21 41.71
N ILE A 277 21.39 22.42 41.08
CA ILE A 277 20.65 23.67 41.12
C ILE A 277 20.26 23.98 42.55
N PHE A 278 19.74 23.01 43.29
CA PHE A 278 19.36 23.16 44.69
C PHE A 278 20.57 23.55 45.57
N PHE A 279 21.70 22.84 45.41
CA PHE A 279 22.91 23.12 46.15
C PHE A 279 23.48 24.52 45.83
N CYS A 280 23.55 24.92 44.55
CA CYS A 280 24.05 26.23 44.13
C CYS A 280 23.13 27.38 44.59
N ALA A 281 21.81 27.19 44.51
CA ALA A 281 20.82 28.16 44.91
C ALA A 281 20.92 28.47 46.42
N GLU A 282 21.08 27.44 47.27
CA GLU A 282 21.15 27.59 48.71
C GLU A 282 22.53 28.07 49.16
N TYR A 283 23.62 27.47 48.65
CA TYR A 283 24.97 27.68 49.20
C TYR A 283 25.70 28.89 48.59
N TRP A 284 25.48 29.20 47.30
CA TRP A 284 26.21 30.28 46.60
C TRP A 284 25.37 31.50 46.32
N LEU A 285 24.11 31.33 45.95
CA LEU A 285 23.28 32.41 45.43
C LEU A 285 22.33 32.95 46.49
N HIS A 286 22.10 32.26 47.60
CA HIS A 286 21.17 32.62 48.66
C HIS A 286 19.82 33.08 48.13
N ILE A 287 19.26 32.33 47.17
CA ILE A 287 17.99 32.64 46.50
C ILE A 287 16.84 32.35 47.46
N GLU A 288 15.87 33.25 47.53
CA GLU A 288 14.64 33.05 48.30
C GLU A 288 13.95 31.73 47.92
N THR A 289 13.45 31.01 48.91
CA THR A 289 12.81 29.70 48.74
C THR A 289 11.66 29.71 47.74
N SER A 290 10.87 30.82 47.66
CA SER A 290 9.79 30.99 46.69
C SER A 290 10.28 30.99 45.24
N SER A 291 11.33 31.75 44.95
CA SER A 291 11.96 31.85 43.64
C SER A 291 12.62 30.52 43.26
N MET A 292 13.24 29.84 44.20
CA MET A 292 13.85 28.51 43.98
C MET A 292 12.82 27.45 43.56
N ILE A 293 11.66 27.40 44.21
CA ILE A 293 10.58 26.47 43.89
C ILE A 293 10.07 26.70 42.45
N VAL A 294 9.87 27.93 42.04
CA VAL A 294 9.43 28.26 40.69
C VAL A 294 10.46 27.85 39.65
N VAL A 295 11.73 28.06 39.91
CA VAL A 295 12.83 27.68 39.03
C VAL A 295 12.91 26.15 38.86
N LEU A 296 12.87 25.43 39.98
CA LEU A 296 12.87 23.96 39.98
C LEU A 296 11.65 23.42 39.20
N TYR A 297 10.49 24.06 39.37
CA TYR A 297 9.29 23.66 38.64
C TYR A 297 9.41 23.89 37.12
N VAL A 298 9.90 25.05 36.70
CA VAL A 298 10.14 25.37 35.29
C VAL A 298 11.16 24.40 34.67
N PHE A 299 12.24 24.09 35.43
CA PHE A 299 13.24 23.13 34.99
C PHE A 299 12.65 21.73 34.87
N TYR A 300 11.95 21.24 35.90
CA TYR A 300 11.25 19.95 35.89
C TYR A 300 10.32 19.78 34.67
N ARG A 301 9.73 20.89 34.22
CA ARG A 301 8.82 20.88 33.09
C ARG A 301 9.51 20.94 31.73
N LEU A 302 10.53 21.80 31.58
CA LEU A 302 11.26 21.97 30.32
C LEU A 302 12.15 20.78 30.02
N TRP A 303 12.73 20.15 31.04
CA TRP A 303 13.68 19.08 30.87
C TRP A 303 13.13 17.86 30.12
N PRO A 304 11.94 17.32 30.42
CA PRO A 304 11.38 16.17 29.71
C PRO A 304 11.08 16.43 28.22
N LEU A 305 10.89 17.69 27.83
CA LEU A 305 10.64 18.05 26.42
C LEU A 305 11.87 17.82 25.53
N LEU A 306 13.08 17.89 26.09
CA LEU A 306 14.33 17.68 25.35
C LEU A 306 14.48 16.22 24.91
N PRO A 307 14.46 15.21 25.79
CA PRO A 307 14.54 13.81 25.38
C PRO A 307 13.33 13.39 24.52
N ALA A 308 12.12 13.88 24.81
CA ALA A 308 10.95 13.59 23.99
C ALA A 308 11.09 14.15 22.56
N THR A 309 11.60 15.36 22.39
CA THR A 309 11.88 15.93 21.06
C THR A 309 12.94 15.12 20.32
N GLN A 310 13.96 14.63 21.05
CA GLN A 310 14.99 13.78 20.49
C GLN A 310 14.43 12.41 20.06
N GLU A 311 13.55 11.82 20.85
CA GLU A 311 12.84 10.56 20.53
C GLU A 311 12.00 10.72 19.25
N TYR A 312 11.22 11.79 19.14
CA TYR A 312 10.44 12.07 17.94
C TYR A 312 11.32 12.28 16.69
N LEU A 313 12.43 13.01 16.84
CA LEU A 313 13.38 13.20 15.75
C LEU A 313 14.02 11.86 15.30
N GLN A 314 14.31 10.97 16.24
CA GLN A 314 14.80 9.62 15.94
C GLN A 314 13.72 8.79 15.24
N GLY A 315 12.48 8.80 15.74
CA GLY A 315 11.35 8.12 15.13
C GLY A 315 11.07 8.58 13.70
N ILE A 316 11.11 9.90 13.45
CA ILE A 316 11.00 10.45 12.08
C ILE A 316 12.10 9.88 11.18
N LYS A 317 13.36 9.82 11.65
CA LYS A 317 14.47 9.30 10.85
C LYS A 317 14.37 7.81 10.58
N GLU A 318 13.80 7.05 11.50
CA GLU A 318 13.60 5.62 11.37
C GLU A 318 12.48 5.29 10.36
N THR A 319 11.42 6.09 10.35
CA THR A 319 10.22 5.81 9.54
C THR A 319 10.17 6.57 8.21
N LEU A 320 10.89 7.69 8.06
CA LEU A 320 10.94 8.51 6.84
C LEU A 320 11.43 7.75 5.57
N PRO A 321 12.33 6.74 5.64
CA PRO A 321 12.67 5.95 4.47
C PRO A 321 11.48 5.34 3.74
N ALA A 322 10.41 4.99 4.45
CA ALA A 322 9.16 4.50 3.85
C ALA A 322 8.58 5.47 2.81
N TYR A 323 8.67 6.79 3.05
CA TYR A 323 8.22 7.80 2.09
C TYR A 323 9.05 7.79 0.79
N ARG A 324 10.36 7.56 0.89
CA ARG A 324 11.22 7.47 -0.30
C ARG A 324 10.91 6.25 -1.13
N VAL A 325 10.72 5.09 -0.49
CA VAL A 325 10.30 3.87 -1.17
C VAL A 325 9.01 4.11 -1.95
N MET A 326 8.02 4.75 -1.32
CA MET A 326 6.76 5.09 -1.98
C MET A 326 6.96 6.08 -3.15
N GLN A 327 7.82 7.09 -2.99
CA GLN A 327 8.12 8.02 -4.07
C GLN A 327 8.86 7.37 -5.24
N ASP A 328 9.78 6.45 -4.97
CA ASP A 328 10.55 5.77 -6.02
C ASP A 328 9.65 4.85 -6.84
N VAL A 329 8.73 4.13 -6.20
CA VAL A 329 7.70 3.35 -6.87
C VAL A 329 6.82 4.27 -7.73
N ARG A 330 6.32 5.37 -7.17
CA ARG A 330 5.45 6.34 -7.85
C ARG A 330 6.13 7.06 -9.02
N LYS A 331 7.42 7.42 -8.93
CA LYS A 331 8.17 8.03 -10.04
C LYS A 331 8.33 7.10 -11.21
N LYS A 332 8.65 5.84 -10.94
CA LYS A 332 8.67 4.80 -11.97
C LYS A 332 7.31 4.69 -12.66
N ASP A 333 6.17 4.78 -11.91
CA ASP A 333 4.81 4.71 -12.43
C ASP A 333 4.46 5.89 -13.34
N SER A 334 4.86 7.11 -12.95
CA SER A 334 4.55 8.32 -13.71
C SER A 334 5.34 8.46 -15.01
N GLU A 335 6.57 7.97 -15.07
CA GLU A 335 7.41 8.02 -16.27
C GLU A 335 6.87 7.06 -17.35
N ASP A 336 6.44 5.87 -16.97
CA ASP A 336 5.90 4.88 -17.91
C ASP A 336 4.46 5.22 -18.34
N SER A 337 3.62 5.76 -17.45
CA SER A 337 2.28 6.24 -17.81
C SER A 337 2.32 7.41 -18.79
N ARG A 338 3.29 8.32 -18.67
CA ARG A 338 3.53 9.38 -19.67
C ARG A 338 3.97 8.81 -21.00
N THR A 339 4.82 7.79 -20.99
CA THR A 339 5.28 7.11 -22.20
C THR A 339 4.13 6.34 -22.90
N ALA A 340 3.27 5.70 -22.11
CA ALA A 340 2.08 5.01 -22.61
C ALA A 340 1.04 6.00 -23.16
N CYS A 341 0.81 7.13 -22.49
CA CYS A 341 -0.09 8.18 -22.95
C CYS A 341 0.41 8.84 -24.23
N ILE A 342 1.72 9.12 -24.35
CA ILE A 342 2.34 9.65 -25.57
C ILE A 342 2.23 8.63 -26.73
N ARG A 343 2.36 7.32 -26.44
CA ARG A 343 2.16 6.26 -27.43
C ARG A 343 0.71 6.18 -27.88
N LYS A 344 -0.26 6.23 -26.95
CA LYS A 344 -1.69 6.24 -27.26
C LYS A 344 -2.09 7.48 -28.09
N THR A 345 -1.62 8.67 -27.73
CA THR A 345 -1.86 9.91 -28.49
C THR A 345 -1.20 9.88 -29.88
N LYS A 346 -0.04 9.22 -30.03
CA LYS A 346 0.58 8.99 -31.35
C LYS A 346 -0.19 7.96 -32.17
N GLN A 347 -0.77 6.96 -31.53
CA GLN A 347 -1.56 5.92 -32.17
C GLN A 347 -2.95 6.47 -32.58
N ASP A 348 -3.58 7.28 -31.72
CA ASP A 348 -4.83 8.00 -32.04
C ASP A 348 -4.61 9.05 -33.14
N ASN A 349 -3.49 9.79 -33.14
CA ASN A 349 -3.12 10.72 -34.19
C ASN A 349 -2.67 10.01 -35.50
N ALA A 350 -2.10 8.81 -35.40
CA ALA A 350 -1.76 8.00 -36.57
C ALA A 350 -3.00 7.35 -37.20
N SER A 351 -4.04 7.07 -36.39
CA SER A 351 -5.32 6.59 -36.90
C SER A 351 -6.13 7.70 -37.60
N ASP A 352 -5.92 8.98 -37.24
CA ASP A 352 -6.55 10.14 -37.91
C ASP A 352 -5.81 10.56 -39.20
N GLU A 353 -4.49 10.29 -39.31
CA GLU A 353 -3.72 10.56 -40.53
C GLU A 353 -3.69 9.40 -41.54
N SER A 354 -4.06 8.18 -41.14
CA SER A 354 -4.27 7.05 -42.03
C SER A 354 -5.70 7.03 -42.62
N THR A 355 -6.13 8.11 -43.22
CA THR A 355 -7.15 8.09 -44.28
C THR A 355 -6.58 7.34 -45.48
N GLY A 356 -6.70 6.05 -45.48
CA GLY A 356 -6.32 5.25 -46.62
C GLY A 356 -6.58 3.77 -46.36
N VAL A 357 -7.72 3.32 -46.88
CA VAL A 357 -8.13 1.94 -47.00
C VAL A 357 -8.73 1.35 -45.70
N LYS A 358 -10.03 1.56 -45.55
CA LYS A 358 -10.88 0.47 -45.06
C LYS A 358 -10.75 -0.63 -46.12
N GLU A 359 -9.69 -1.45 -46.00
CA GLU A 359 -9.77 -2.78 -46.56
C GLU A 359 -10.94 -3.45 -45.84
N ASP A 360 -11.90 -3.86 -46.64
CA ASP A 360 -12.99 -4.72 -46.24
C ASP A 360 -12.36 -5.97 -45.62
N THR A 361 -12.16 -5.94 -44.29
CA THR A 361 -11.49 -7.01 -43.55
C THR A 361 -12.36 -8.26 -43.49
N GLY A 362 -13.45 -8.29 -44.26
CA GLY A 362 -14.28 -9.48 -44.43
C GLY A 362 -14.64 -10.16 -43.10
N ASP A 363 -14.73 -11.44 -43.10
CA ASP A 363 -15.10 -12.31 -41.98
C ASP A 363 -13.95 -12.57 -40.98
N GLN A 364 -13.11 -11.55 -40.64
CA GLN A 364 -11.94 -11.70 -39.76
C GLN A 364 -12.18 -11.04 -38.39
N ALA A 365 -11.92 -11.79 -37.29
CA ALA A 365 -11.97 -11.27 -35.93
C ALA A 365 -10.62 -10.72 -35.47
N VAL A 366 -9.51 -11.38 -35.82
CA VAL A 366 -8.15 -10.96 -35.48
C VAL A 366 -7.24 -11.15 -36.71
N ALA A 367 -6.38 -10.16 -36.99
CA ALA A 367 -5.34 -10.29 -38.01
C ALA A 367 -4.01 -9.70 -37.48
N PHE A 368 -2.95 -10.47 -37.64
CA PHE A 368 -1.56 -10.08 -37.42
C PHE A 368 -0.90 -9.90 -38.80
N ASP A 369 -0.23 -8.78 -38.97
CA ASP A 369 0.45 -8.42 -40.20
C ASP A 369 1.90 -8.04 -39.90
N HIS A 370 2.84 -8.95 -40.19
CA HIS A 370 4.27 -8.84 -39.95
C HIS A 370 4.64 -8.41 -38.53
N VAL A 371 3.95 -8.97 -37.51
CA VAL A 371 4.10 -8.57 -36.10
C VAL A 371 5.38 -9.13 -35.51
N SER A 372 6.15 -8.21 -34.90
CA SER A 372 7.33 -8.55 -34.10
C SER A 372 7.23 -7.91 -32.72
N PHE A 373 7.73 -8.59 -31.69
CA PHE A 373 7.73 -8.10 -30.31
C PHE A 373 8.98 -8.53 -29.55
N ARG A 374 9.56 -7.58 -28.78
CA ARG A 374 10.68 -7.83 -27.86
C ARG A 374 10.39 -7.25 -26.49
N TYR A 375 10.58 -8.04 -25.43
CA TYR A 375 10.55 -7.56 -24.07
C TYR A 375 11.74 -6.62 -23.80
N LYS A 376 11.55 -5.62 -22.92
CA LYS A 376 12.47 -4.50 -22.69
C LYS A 376 13.93 -4.92 -22.40
N ASP A 377 14.13 -6.00 -21.65
CA ASP A 377 15.46 -6.48 -21.23
C ASP A 377 15.88 -7.79 -21.93
N ALA A 378 15.15 -8.22 -22.97
CA ALA A 378 15.44 -9.45 -23.68
C ALA A 378 16.48 -9.25 -24.79
N ALA A 379 17.39 -10.21 -24.93
CA ALA A 379 18.41 -10.22 -25.98
C ALA A 379 17.86 -10.61 -27.37
N ALA A 380 16.70 -11.27 -27.43
CA ALA A 380 16.06 -11.76 -28.66
C ALA A 380 14.57 -11.37 -28.69
N ASP A 381 14.00 -11.36 -29.90
CA ASP A 381 12.58 -11.16 -30.10
C ASP A 381 11.78 -12.36 -29.55
N ALA A 382 10.69 -12.07 -28.85
CA ALA A 382 9.73 -13.08 -28.41
C ALA A 382 8.81 -13.50 -29.55
N LEU A 383 8.53 -12.59 -30.48
CA LEU A 383 7.85 -12.85 -31.76
C LEU A 383 8.62 -12.15 -32.88
N HIS A 384 8.78 -12.85 -34.00
CA HIS A 384 9.50 -12.36 -35.16
C HIS A 384 8.70 -12.60 -36.44
N ASP A 385 8.25 -11.51 -37.07
CA ASP A 385 7.56 -11.50 -38.37
C ASP A 385 6.34 -12.46 -38.46
N VAL A 386 5.47 -12.39 -37.45
CA VAL A 386 4.31 -13.29 -37.34
C VAL A 386 3.13 -12.69 -38.08
N SER A 387 2.54 -13.47 -39.04
CA SER A 387 1.38 -13.08 -39.81
C SER A 387 0.35 -14.19 -39.84
N PHE A 388 -0.89 -13.92 -39.43
CA PHE A 388 -2.02 -14.85 -39.49
C PHE A 388 -3.35 -14.09 -39.44
N LYS A 389 -4.44 -14.83 -39.73
CA LYS A 389 -5.81 -14.31 -39.69
C LYS A 389 -6.73 -15.32 -39.02
N ILE A 390 -7.55 -14.84 -38.08
CA ILE A 390 -8.57 -15.63 -37.38
C ILE A 390 -9.94 -15.21 -37.89
N ARG A 391 -10.72 -16.17 -38.36
CA ARG A 391 -12.08 -15.95 -38.87
C ARG A 391 -13.07 -15.81 -37.71
N ARG A 392 -14.12 -15.03 -37.94
CA ARG A 392 -15.23 -14.92 -36.98
C ARG A 392 -15.95 -16.25 -36.80
N HIS A 393 -16.52 -16.46 -35.63
CA HIS A 393 -17.32 -17.63 -35.29
C HIS A 393 -16.58 -18.98 -35.55
N THR A 394 -15.25 -18.98 -35.36
CA THR A 394 -14.41 -20.17 -35.39
C THR A 394 -13.68 -20.38 -34.09
N ILE A 395 -13.25 -21.61 -33.86
CA ILE A 395 -12.33 -21.99 -32.80
C ILE A 395 -10.93 -22.07 -33.41
N THR A 396 -10.01 -21.19 -32.98
CA THR A 396 -8.60 -21.23 -33.41
C THR A 396 -7.73 -21.66 -32.23
N ALA A 397 -6.92 -22.71 -32.41
CA ALA A 397 -6.00 -23.19 -31.38
C ALA A 397 -4.56 -22.71 -31.64
N PHE A 398 -3.93 -22.09 -30.65
CA PHE A 398 -2.50 -21.84 -30.62
C PHE A 398 -1.80 -23.03 -29.90
N THR A 399 -0.80 -23.60 -30.52
CA THR A 399 0.03 -24.65 -29.93
C THR A 399 1.52 -24.46 -30.27
N GLY A 400 2.39 -25.24 -29.66
CA GLY A 400 3.85 -25.15 -29.81
C GLY A 400 4.58 -25.40 -28.49
N PRO A 401 5.91 -25.50 -28.51
CA PRO A 401 6.73 -25.71 -27.31
C PRO A 401 6.52 -24.66 -26.23
N SER A 402 6.89 -24.97 -24.98
CA SER A 402 6.92 -23.96 -23.91
C SER A 402 7.94 -22.87 -24.26
N GLY A 403 7.58 -21.61 -24.00
CA GLY A 403 8.43 -20.45 -24.36
C GLY A 403 8.41 -20.06 -25.85
N ALA A 404 7.57 -20.66 -26.68
CA ALA A 404 7.49 -20.36 -28.12
C ALA A 404 6.90 -18.97 -28.46
N GLY A 405 6.31 -18.25 -27.49
CA GLY A 405 5.68 -16.94 -27.72
C GLY A 405 4.14 -16.94 -27.72
N LYS A 406 3.48 -18.06 -27.38
CA LYS A 406 2.01 -18.15 -27.37
C LYS A 406 1.34 -17.15 -26.43
N SER A 407 1.80 -17.04 -25.17
CA SER A 407 1.27 -16.06 -24.21
C SER A 407 1.53 -14.64 -24.67
N THR A 408 2.65 -14.38 -25.34
CA THR A 408 2.95 -13.07 -25.94
C THR A 408 1.94 -12.69 -27.03
N VAL A 409 1.49 -13.66 -27.85
CA VAL A 409 0.41 -13.42 -28.83
C VAL A 409 -0.90 -13.09 -28.14
N VAL A 410 -1.25 -13.83 -27.06
CA VAL A 410 -2.45 -13.54 -26.27
C VAL A 410 -2.40 -12.15 -25.65
N ASP A 411 -1.27 -11.78 -25.03
CA ASP A 411 -1.07 -10.46 -24.40
C ASP A 411 -1.15 -9.32 -25.43
N LEU A 412 -0.67 -9.54 -26.65
CA LEU A 412 -0.80 -8.61 -27.75
C LEU A 412 -2.26 -8.46 -28.21
N ILE A 413 -3.02 -9.59 -28.30
CA ILE A 413 -4.45 -9.55 -28.63
C ILE A 413 -5.26 -8.85 -27.52
N LEU A 414 -4.91 -9.08 -26.25
CA LEU A 414 -5.53 -8.39 -25.12
C LEU A 414 -5.14 -6.90 -25.00
N GLY A 415 -4.19 -6.43 -25.83
CA GLY A 415 -3.68 -5.06 -25.76
C GLY A 415 -2.81 -4.78 -24.52
N PHE A 416 -2.37 -5.80 -23.79
CA PHE A 416 -1.46 -5.70 -22.66
C PHE A 416 -0.04 -5.34 -23.11
N LEU A 417 0.34 -5.77 -24.32
CA LEU A 417 1.61 -5.46 -24.96
C LEU A 417 1.38 -4.68 -26.26
N THR A 418 2.38 -3.89 -26.64
CA THR A 418 2.37 -3.13 -27.91
C THR A 418 3.42 -3.72 -28.85
N PRO A 419 3.11 -4.08 -30.09
CA PRO A 419 4.07 -4.67 -31.01
C PRO A 419 5.27 -3.73 -31.26
N SER A 420 6.46 -4.29 -31.39
CA SER A 420 7.68 -3.55 -31.75
C SER A 420 7.74 -3.23 -33.25
N GLY A 421 7.01 -4.00 -34.06
CA GLY A 421 6.87 -3.84 -35.52
C GLY A 421 5.66 -4.58 -36.02
N GLY A 422 5.14 -4.20 -37.21
CA GLY A 422 3.92 -4.74 -37.79
C GLY A 422 2.64 -4.15 -37.22
N ASN A 423 1.49 -4.68 -37.63
CA ASN A 423 0.17 -4.19 -37.23
C ASN A 423 -0.71 -5.34 -36.70
N ILE A 424 -1.58 -5.01 -35.76
CA ILE A 424 -2.57 -5.93 -35.20
C ILE A 424 -3.96 -5.31 -35.39
N TYR A 425 -4.87 -6.04 -35.99
CA TYR A 425 -6.25 -5.65 -36.19
C TYR A 425 -7.15 -6.57 -35.37
N ILE A 426 -7.98 -6.02 -34.53
CA ILE A 426 -8.94 -6.75 -33.70
C ILE A 426 -10.31 -6.15 -33.92
N GLN A 427 -11.22 -6.97 -34.44
CA GLN A 427 -12.62 -6.64 -34.62
C GLN A 427 -13.47 -7.56 -33.73
N ALA A 428 -13.43 -7.30 -32.41
CA ALA A 428 -14.41 -7.89 -31.52
C ALA A 428 -15.77 -7.27 -31.83
N GLU A 429 -16.79 -8.11 -32.03
CA GLU A 429 -18.18 -7.64 -32.11
C GLU A 429 -18.61 -6.98 -30.79
N ASP A 430 -19.81 -6.39 -30.76
CA ASP A 430 -20.37 -5.80 -29.54
C ASP A 430 -20.20 -6.78 -28.36
N GLY A 431 -19.58 -6.34 -27.26
CA GLY A 431 -19.27 -7.20 -26.09
C GLY A 431 -17.77 -7.37 -25.79
N GLY A 432 -16.87 -6.96 -26.70
CA GLY A 432 -15.43 -6.90 -26.46
C GLY A 432 -14.74 -8.27 -26.37
N VAL A 433 -13.64 -8.33 -25.61
CA VAL A 433 -12.79 -9.53 -25.45
C VAL A 433 -12.90 -10.05 -24.03
N ALA A 434 -13.22 -11.34 -23.87
CA ALA A 434 -13.15 -12.03 -22.56
C ALA A 434 -11.93 -12.95 -22.50
N TYR A 435 -11.32 -13.04 -21.33
CA TYR A 435 -10.10 -13.83 -21.08
C TYR A 435 -10.28 -14.76 -19.89
N VAL A 436 -9.96 -16.01 -20.08
CA VAL A 436 -9.90 -17.05 -19.05
C VAL A 436 -8.45 -17.50 -18.89
N PRO A 437 -7.74 -17.09 -17.82
CA PRO A 437 -6.35 -17.47 -17.59
C PRO A 437 -6.22 -18.92 -17.14
N GLN A 438 -5.00 -19.44 -17.20
CA GLN A 438 -4.63 -20.76 -16.70
C GLN A 438 -4.99 -20.95 -15.21
N SER A 439 -4.75 -19.92 -14.39
CA SER A 439 -5.09 -19.89 -12.96
C SER A 439 -6.05 -18.72 -12.70
N PRO A 440 -7.36 -18.95 -12.75
CA PRO A 440 -8.34 -17.88 -12.60
C PRO A 440 -8.44 -17.40 -11.16
N MET A 441 -8.62 -16.09 -10.99
CA MET A 441 -8.93 -15.47 -9.71
C MET A 441 -10.31 -15.92 -9.23
N ILE A 442 -10.36 -16.53 -8.05
CA ILE A 442 -11.60 -16.88 -7.34
C ILE A 442 -11.70 -16.04 -6.08
N LEU A 443 -12.84 -15.37 -5.93
CA LEU A 443 -13.14 -14.58 -4.74
C LEU A 443 -13.70 -15.48 -3.64
N THR A 444 -13.29 -15.26 -2.41
CA THR A 444 -13.94 -15.84 -1.21
C THR A 444 -15.28 -15.15 -0.99
N ALA A 445 -16.21 -15.41 -1.89
CA ALA A 445 -17.51 -14.74 -2.01
C ALA A 445 -18.56 -15.68 -2.62
N SER A 446 -19.78 -15.23 -2.82
CA SER A 446 -20.83 -16.01 -3.49
C SER A 446 -20.53 -16.24 -4.99
N VAL A 447 -21.17 -17.24 -5.61
CA VAL A 447 -21.11 -17.45 -7.07
C VAL A 447 -21.60 -16.19 -7.79
N ARG A 448 -22.66 -15.55 -7.29
CA ARG A 448 -23.16 -14.25 -7.80
C ARG A 448 -22.05 -13.21 -7.84
N GLU A 449 -21.37 -12.99 -6.71
CA GLU A 449 -20.30 -11.99 -6.61
C GLU A 449 -19.10 -12.33 -7.46
N ASN A 450 -18.77 -13.61 -7.61
CA ASN A 450 -17.68 -14.07 -8.48
C ASN A 450 -17.94 -13.77 -9.98
N ILE A 451 -19.19 -13.62 -10.38
CA ILE A 451 -19.57 -13.25 -11.77
C ILE A 451 -19.83 -11.74 -11.87
N ALA A 452 -20.67 -11.19 -11.00
CA ALA A 452 -21.13 -9.80 -11.07
C ALA A 452 -19.98 -8.78 -10.92
N ARG A 453 -18.92 -9.10 -10.15
CA ARG A 453 -17.78 -8.20 -9.99
C ARG A 453 -17.06 -7.88 -11.31
N PHE A 454 -17.10 -8.78 -12.28
CA PHE A 454 -16.49 -8.60 -13.61
C PHE A 454 -17.45 -7.97 -14.63
N HIS A 455 -18.74 -7.89 -14.28
CA HIS A 455 -19.80 -7.34 -15.13
C HIS A 455 -20.69 -6.37 -14.32
N PRO A 456 -20.25 -5.13 -14.08
CA PRO A 456 -21.04 -4.18 -13.29
C PRO A 456 -22.44 -3.97 -13.90
N GLY A 457 -23.46 -4.20 -13.07
CA GLY A 457 -24.86 -4.03 -13.48
C GLY A 457 -25.54 -5.26 -14.09
N ILE A 458 -24.86 -6.40 -14.18
CA ILE A 458 -25.47 -7.66 -14.65
C ILE A 458 -26.61 -8.12 -13.71
N SER A 459 -27.68 -8.62 -14.29
CA SER A 459 -28.83 -9.15 -13.54
C SER A 459 -28.61 -10.61 -13.13
N ASP A 460 -29.32 -11.05 -12.07
CA ASP A 460 -29.33 -12.46 -11.67
C ASP A 460 -29.81 -13.39 -12.80
N GLY A 461 -30.71 -12.92 -13.66
CA GLY A 461 -31.20 -13.68 -14.82
C GLY A 461 -30.09 -13.99 -15.82
N GLU A 462 -29.29 -12.98 -16.17
CA GLU A 462 -28.13 -13.13 -17.07
C GLU A 462 -27.05 -14.03 -16.46
N ILE A 463 -26.82 -13.94 -15.14
CA ILE A 463 -25.92 -14.85 -14.43
C ILE A 463 -26.41 -16.30 -14.52
N VAL A 464 -27.69 -16.53 -14.26
CA VAL A 464 -28.32 -17.86 -14.36
C VAL A 464 -28.20 -18.41 -15.80
N GLU A 465 -28.48 -17.58 -16.81
CA GLU A 465 -28.34 -17.96 -18.21
C GLU A 465 -26.90 -18.39 -18.53
N ALA A 466 -25.90 -17.62 -18.12
CA ALA A 466 -24.50 -17.97 -18.32
C ALA A 466 -24.11 -19.29 -17.61
N LEU A 467 -24.60 -19.51 -16.39
CA LEU A 467 -24.38 -20.74 -15.64
C LEU A 467 -25.07 -21.95 -16.27
N VAL A 468 -26.25 -21.77 -16.85
CA VAL A 468 -26.96 -22.82 -17.61
C VAL A 468 -26.18 -23.16 -18.90
N ARG A 469 -25.75 -22.13 -19.65
CA ARG A 469 -24.98 -22.31 -20.89
C ARG A 469 -23.67 -23.06 -20.67
N THR A 470 -23.03 -22.90 -19.50
CA THR A 470 -21.80 -23.61 -19.13
C THR A 470 -22.04 -24.92 -18.39
N GLU A 471 -23.28 -25.36 -18.30
CA GLU A 471 -23.69 -26.57 -17.53
C GLU A 471 -23.25 -26.51 -16.04
N ALA A 472 -23.09 -25.29 -15.50
CA ALA A 472 -22.71 -25.11 -14.11
C ALA A 472 -23.92 -25.20 -13.17
N MET A 473 -25.11 -24.79 -13.60
CA MET A 473 -26.28 -24.74 -12.76
C MET A 473 -26.61 -26.06 -12.10
N GLY A 474 -26.54 -27.18 -12.86
CA GLY A 474 -26.93 -28.48 -12.34
C GLY A 474 -26.08 -29.02 -11.18
N PHE A 475 -24.79 -28.68 -11.09
CA PHE A 475 -24.00 -29.08 -9.92
C PHE A 475 -24.14 -28.06 -8.77
N LEU A 476 -24.40 -26.79 -9.07
CA LEU A 476 -24.67 -25.79 -8.05
C LEU A 476 -25.95 -26.14 -7.29
N GLU A 477 -27.02 -26.48 -7.99
CA GLU A 477 -28.28 -26.92 -7.38
C GLU A 477 -28.11 -28.16 -6.49
N ARG A 478 -27.28 -29.15 -6.90
CA ARG A 478 -26.98 -30.33 -6.08
C ARG A 478 -26.21 -30.03 -4.80
N LYS A 479 -25.47 -28.93 -4.77
CA LYS A 479 -24.69 -28.49 -3.60
C LYS A 479 -25.45 -27.55 -2.65
N CYS A 480 -26.63 -27.07 -3.07
CA CYS A 480 -27.48 -26.23 -2.24
C CYS A 480 -28.16 -27.02 -1.12
N THR A 481 -28.31 -26.37 0.02
CA THR A 481 -29.22 -26.82 1.07
C THR A 481 -30.65 -26.39 0.76
N GLU A 482 -31.64 -27.01 1.43
CA GLU A 482 -33.06 -26.69 1.20
C GLU A 482 -33.35 -25.20 1.42
N GLY A 483 -33.91 -24.53 0.42
CA GLY A 483 -34.21 -23.10 0.42
C GLY A 483 -33.05 -22.15 0.07
N GLN A 484 -31.85 -22.66 -0.23
CA GLN A 484 -30.71 -21.85 -0.61
C GLN A 484 -30.68 -21.62 -2.13
N SER A 485 -30.43 -20.38 -2.57
CA SER A 485 -30.19 -20.08 -3.98
C SER A 485 -28.81 -20.56 -4.43
N PRO A 486 -28.69 -21.21 -5.62
CA PRO A 486 -27.40 -21.58 -6.20
C PRO A 486 -26.43 -20.41 -6.35
N LEU A 487 -26.93 -19.19 -6.56
CA LEU A 487 -26.13 -17.99 -6.68
C LEU A 487 -25.50 -17.54 -5.34
N ASP A 488 -26.06 -17.95 -4.21
CA ASP A 488 -25.59 -17.58 -2.88
C ASP A 488 -24.60 -18.59 -2.28
N LEU A 489 -24.29 -19.67 -3.01
CA LEU A 489 -23.22 -20.60 -2.63
C LEU A 489 -21.87 -19.84 -2.57
N ARG A 490 -21.18 -19.93 -1.44
CA ARG A 490 -19.87 -19.31 -1.26
C ARG A 490 -18.77 -20.19 -1.87
N MET A 491 -17.85 -19.55 -2.56
CA MET A 491 -16.63 -20.12 -3.11
C MET A 491 -15.41 -19.67 -2.26
N GLY A 492 -14.29 -20.37 -2.40
CA GLY A 492 -13.06 -20.08 -1.66
C GLY A 492 -12.89 -20.93 -0.40
N ASP A 493 -11.92 -20.58 0.45
CA ASP A 493 -11.47 -21.40 1.59
C ASP A 493 -12.54 -21.66 2.64
N ASP A 494 -13.48 -20.73 2.82
CA ASP A 494 -14.58 -20.83 3.78
C ASP A 494 -15.89 -21.34 3.15
N GLY A 495 -15.87 -21.73 1.88
CA GLY A 495 -17.07 -22.06 1.11
C GLY A 495 -17.24 -23.54 0.80
N VAL A 496 -18.16 -23.80 -0.13
CA VAL A 496 -18.36 -25.15 -0.68
C VAL A 496 -17.13 -25.56 -1.50
N MET A 497 -16.61 -26.75 -1.28
CA MET A 497 -15.52 -27.29 -2.09
C MET A 497 -16.02 -27.60 -3.51
N PHE A 498 -15.41 -26.95 -4.50
CA PHE A 498 -15.63 -27.21 -5.92
C PHE A 498 -14.45 -27.97 -6.51
N SER A 499 -14.72 -28.92 -7.38
CA SER A 499 -13.68 -29.57 -8.18
C SER A 499 -13.09 -28.57 -9.21
N GLY A 500 -11.88 -28.81 -9.70
CA GLY A 500 -11.27 -27.96 -10.72
C GLY A 500 -12.16 -27.74 -11.96
N GLY A 501 -12.88 -28.78 -12.42
CA GLY A 501 -13.81 -28.65 -13.52
C GLY A 501 -15.08 -27.85 -13.22
N GLU A 502 -15.57 -27.89 -11.98
CA GLU A 502 -16.70 -27.07 -11.54
C GLU A 502 -16.29 -25.60 -11.48
N VAL A 503 -15.10 -25.30 -10.92
CA VAL A 503 -14.53 -23.95 -10.89
C VAL A 503 -14.37 -23.40 -12.30
N GLN A 504 -13.81 -24.18 -13.22
CA GLN A 504 -13.62 -23.73 -14.60
C GLN A 504 -14.94 -23.42 -15.32
N ARG A 505 -16.00 -24.20 -15.09
CA ARG A 505 -17.32 -23.90 -15.65
C ARG A 505 -17.93 -22.62 -15.10
N ILE A 506 -17.74 -22.34 -13.81
CA ILE A 506 -18.15 -21.05 -13.21
C ILE A 506 -17.33 -19.90 -13.82
N VAL A 507 -16.01 -20.08 -13.97
CA VAL A 507 -15.14 -19.06 -14.58
C VAL A 507 -15.49 -18.82 -16.05
N LEU A 508 -15.83 -19.89 -16.78
CA LEU A 508 -16.31 -19.78 -18.15
C LEU A 508 -17.67 -19.06 -18.19
N ALA A 509 -18.59 -19.36 -17.25
CA ALA A 509 -19.84 -18.61 -17.11
C ALA A 509 -19.58 -17.12 -16.89
N ARG A 510 -18.62 -16.78 -16.00
CA ARG A 510 -18.18 -15.41 -15.80
C ARG A 510 -17.67 -14.76 -17.09
N ALA A 511 -16.87 -15.48 -17.89
CA ALA A 511 -16.33 -14.95 -19.13
C ALA A 511 -17.41 -14.69 -20.19
N ILE A 512 -18.42 -15.56 -20.32
CA ILE A 512 -19.48 -15.43 -21.33
C ILE A 512 -20.69 -14.60 -20.87
N ALA A 513 -20.80 -14.26 -19.60
CA ALA A 513 -21.91 -13.49 -19.04
C ALA A 513 -22.04 -12.08 -19.67
N GLY A 514 -20.92 -11.50 -20.13
CA GLY A 514 -20.89 -10.23 -20.87
C GLY A 514 -21.11 -10.38 -22.37
N THR A 515 -21.48 -11.56 -22.89
CA THR A 515 -21.66 -11.83 -24.32
C THR A 515 -20.50 -11.32 -25.20
N PRO A 516 -19.24 -11.77 -24.95
CA PRO A 516 -18.08 -11.23 -25.67
C PRO A 516 -18.09 -11.67 -27.13
N GLY A 517 -17.63 -10.79 -28.05
CA GLY A 517 -17.41 -11.16 -29.44
C GLY A 517 -16.19 -12.04 -29.65
N LEU A 518 -15.21 -11.97 -28.73
CA LEU A 518 -13.98 -12.79 -28.72
C LEU A 518 -13.72 -13.38 -27.33
N LEU A 519 -13.61 -14.70 -27.24
CA LEU A 519 -13.28 -15.44 -26.02
C LEU A 519 -11.89 -16.07 -26.15
N ILE A 520 -10.98 -15.76 -25.23
CA ILE A 520 -9.64 -16.34 -25.16
C ILE A 520 -9.53 -17.24 -23.94
N LEU A 521 -9.10 -18.48 -24.16
CA LEU A 521 -8.88 -19.48 -23.12
C LEU A 521 -7.40 -19.89 -23.11
N ASP A 522 -6.68 -19.49 -22.06
CA ASP A 522 -5.26 -19.78 -21.90
C ASP A 522 -5.07 -21.00 -21.00
N GLU A 523 -4.75 -22.16 -21.62
CA GLU A 523 -4.58 -23.45 -20.95
C GLU A 523 -5.70 -23.84 -19.98
N ALA A 524 -6.89 -23.29 -20.16
CA ALA A 524 -8.02 -23.45 -19.24
C ALA A 524 -8.49 -24.91 -19.07
N THR A 525 -8.00 -25.85 -19.87
CA THR A 525 -8.34 -27.27 -19.79
C THR A 525 -7.22 -28.15 -19.23
N SER A 526 -6.04 -27.59 -18.94
CA SER A 526 -4.84 -28.35 -18.56
C SER A 526 -4.99 -29.14 -17.24
N ALA A 527 -5.77 -28.63 -16.30
CA ALA A 527 -6.01 -29.25 -14.99
C ALA A 527 -7.22 -30.20 -14.95
N LEU A 528 -7.88 -30.43 -16.10
CA LEU A 528 -9.09 -31.27 -16.17
C LEU A 528 -8.81 -32.74 -16.41
N ASP A 529 -9.70 -33.59 -15.89
CA ASP A 529 -9.81 -34.96 -16.28
C ASP A 529 -10.45 -35.09 -17.69
N PHE A 530 -10.28 -36.25 -18.33
CA PHE A 530 -10.74 -36.48 -19.68
C PHE A 530 -12.25 -36.26 -19.88
N GLY A 531 -13.07 -36.55 -18.86
CA GLY A 531 -14.52 -36.34 -18.91
C GLY A 531 -14.92 -34.88 -18.98
N ASN A 532 -14.33 -34.05 -18.12
CA ASN A 532 -14.56 -32.61 -18.09
C ASN A 532 -13.97 -31.89 -19.30
N GLU A 533 -12.83 -32.35 -19.84
CA GLU A 533 -12.24 -31.83 -21.07
C GLU A 533 -13.18 -31.98 -22.27
N LYS A 534 -13.72 -33.18 -22.46
CA LYS A 534 -14.67 -33.46 -23.54
C LYS A 534 -15.95 -32.63 -23.43
N LEU A 535 -16.42 -32.43 -22.18
CA LEU A 535 -17.59 -31.62 -21.91
C LEU A 535 -17.33 -30.14 -22.29
N ILE A 536 -16.18 -29.57 -21.90
CA ILE A 536 -15.81 -28.21 -22.27
C ILE A 536 -15.61 -28.08 -23.79
N ALA A 537 -14.96 -29.05 -24.46
CA ALA A 537 -14.82 -29.02 -25.91
C ALA A 537 -16.19 -28.97 -26.61
N GLY A 538 -17.16 -29.78 -26.16
CA GLY A 538 -18.54 -29.76 -26.65
C GLY A 538 -19.26 -28.44 -26.40
N LEU A 539 -18.99 -27.81 -25.26
CA LEU A 539 -19.50 -26.48 -24.90
C LEU A 539 -18.96 -25.40 -25.85
N LEU A 540 -17.65 -25.39 -26.10
CA LEU A 540 -17.00 -24.42 -26.98
C LEU A 540 -17.51 -24.57 -28.43
N GLN A 541 -17.78 -25.76 -28.89
CA GLN A 541 -18.40 -26.00 -30.20
C GLN A 541 -19.81 -25.40 -30.31
N ARG A 542 -20.57 -25.31 -29.23
CA ARG A 542 -21.87 -24.62 -29.21
C ARG A 542 -21.70 -23.10 -29.19
N LEU A 543 -20.76 -22.61 -28.39
CA LEU A 543 -20.50 -21.17 -28.22
C LEU A 543 -19.92 -20.51 -29.46
N LYS A 544 -19.19 -21.23 -30.33
CA LYS A 544 -18.59 -20.66 -31.53
C LYS A 544 -19.60 -20.06 -32.51
N SER A 545 -20.86 -20.46 -32.47
CA SER A 545 -21.90 -19.83 -33.32
C SER A 545 -22.26 -18.41 -32.91
N GLU A 546 -21.87 -18.01 -31.70
CA GLU A 546 -22.20 -16.73 -31.11
C GLU A 546 -20.97 -15.82 -30.93
N MET A 547 -19.78 -16.42 -30.80
CA MET A 547 -18.52 -15.70 -30.57
C MET A 547 -17.33 -16.38 -31.21
N THR A 548 -16.26 -15.64 -31.45
CA THR A 548 -14.97 -16.18 -31.88
C THR A 548 -14.20 -16.71 -30.67
N ILE A 549 -13.55 -17.87 -30.81
CA ILE A 549 -12.85 -18.52 -29.68
C ILE A 549 -11.39 -18.76 -30.04
N ILE A 550 -10.50 -18.32 -29.17
CA ILE A 550 -9.06 -18.61 -29.22
C ILE A 550 -8.72 -19.55 -28.06
N LEU A 551 -8.04 -20.64 -28.36
CA LEU A 551 -7.54 -21.60 -27.39
C LEU A 551 -6.02 -21.63 -27.39
N VAL A 552 -5.37 -21.46 -26.25
CA VAL A 552 -3.99 -21.89 -26.06
C VAL A 552 -4.03 -23.29 -25.44
N ALA A 553 -3.56 -24.29 -26.15
CA ALA A 553 -3.70 -25.69 -25.73
C ALA A 553 -2.42 -26.50 -25.95
N HIS A 554 -2.17 -27.40 -25.00
CA HIS A 554 -1.08 -28.37 -25.03
C HIS A 554 -1.57 -29.83 -25.13
N ARG A 555 -2.88 -30.07 -25.20
CA ARG A 555 -3.45 -31.44 -25.34
C ARG A 555 -3.99 -31.65 -26.74
N VAL A 556 -3.63 -32.76 -27.35
CA VAL A 556 -4.07 -33.11 -28.71
C VAL A 556 -5.59 -33.16 -28.82
N SER A 557 -6.28 -33.69 -27.79
CA SER A 557 -7.74 -33.76 -27.74
C SER A 557 -8.43 -32.42 -27.84
N THR A 558 -7.91 -31.41 -27.12
CA THR A 558 -8.43 -30.03 -27.15
C THR A 558 -8.12 -29.36 -28.49
N ILE A 559 -6.88 -29.53 -29.00
CA ILE A 559 -6.43 -28.94 -30.27
C ILE A 559 -7.25 -29.49 -31.44
N GLN A 560 -7.58 -30.78 -31.44
CA GLN A 560 -8.38 -31.44 -32.48
C GLN A 560 -9.83 -30.92 -32.56
N SER A 561 -10.32 -30.27 -31.50
CA SER A 561 -11.66 -29.66 -31.52
C SER A 561 -11.70 -28.28 -32.21
N ALA A 562 -10.53 -27.69 -32.55
CA ALA A 562 -10.44 -26.40 -33.23
C ALA A 562 -10.68 -26.54 -34.74
N ASP A 563 -11.23 -25.47 -35.33
CA ASP A 563 -11.43 -25.35 -36.78
C ASP A 563 -10.09 -25.07 -37.49
N ASP A 564 -9.26 -24.20 -36.90
CA ASP A 564 -7.92 -23.83 -37.36
C ASP A 564 -6.88 -24.00 -36.24
N ILE A 565 -5.67 -24.42 -36.58
CA ILE A 565 -4.56 -24.60 -35.67
C ILE A 565 -3.39 -23.76 -36.16
N LEU A 566 -2.79 -22.98 -35.26
CA LEU A 566 -1.61 -22.15 -35.49
C LEU A 566 -0.48 -22.67 -34.60
N VAL A 567 0.60 -23.14 -35.19
CA VAL A 567 1.79 -23.64 -34.48
C VAL A 567 2.83 -22.54 -34.42
N ILE A 568 3.23 -22.17 -33.19
CA ILE A 568 4.28 -21.18 -32.96
C ILE A 568 5.51 -21.89 -32.41
N GLU A 569 6.66 -21.70 -33.07
CA GLU A 569 7.95 -22.20 -32.64
C GLU A 569 9.01 -21.09 -32.74
N ASN A 570 9.78 -20.93 -31.69
CA ASN A 570 10.85 -19.91 -31.62
C ASN A 570 10.41 -18.50 -32.04
N GLY A 571 9.20 -18.11 -31.65
CA GLY A 571 8.63 -16.79 -31.97
C GLY A 571 8.13 -16.61 -33.40
N GLN A 572 8.00 -17.69 -34.18
CA GLN A 572 7.52 -17.65 -35.56
C GLN A 572 6.32 -18.59 -35.76
N LEU A 573 5.44 -18.24 -36.68
CA LEU A 573 4.38 -19.15 -37.14
C LEU A 573 4.98 -20.16 -38.11
N THR A 574 5.04 -21.46 -37.72
CA THR A 574 5.66 -22.53 -38.52
C THR A 574 4.64 -23.33 -39.30
N GLU A 575 3.44 -23.54 -38.75
CA GLU A 575 2.38 -24.30 -39.39
C GLU A 575 1.01 -23.64 -39.16
N GLN A 576 0.13 -23.75 -40.15
CA GLN A 576 -1.26 -23.33 -40.08
C GLN A 576 -2.13 -24.28 -40.87
N GLY A 577 -3.28 -24.70 -40.33
CA GLY A 577 -4.26 -25.54 -41.04
C GLY A 577 -5.25 -26.21 -40.10
N SER A 578 -6.12 -27.03 -40.66
CA SER A 578 -7.05 -27.86 -39.88
C SER A 578 -6.33 -29.05 -39.23
N ALA A 579 -6.90 -29.57 -38.12
CA ALA A 579 -6.36 -30.78 -37.46
C ALA A 579 -6.19 -31.95 -38.43
N GLY A 580 -7.15 -32.12 -39.37
CA GLY A 580 -7.11 -33.20 -40.35
C GLY A 580 -6.00 -33.05 -41.40
N GLU A 581 -5.58 -31.82 -41.72
CA GLU A 581 -4.46 -31.53 -42.62
C GLU A 581 -3.13 -31.72 -41.92
N LEU A 582 -2.97 -31.17 -40.74
CA LEU A 582 -1.71 -31.24 -39.99
C LEU A 582 -1.37 -32.65 -39.53
N LEU A 583 -2.35 -33.43 -39.12
CA LEU A 583 -2.16 -34.84 -38.73
C LEU A 583 -1.80 -35.80 -39.90
N LYS A 584 -1.99 -35.37 -41.15
CA LYS A 584 -1.53 -36.14 -42.32
C LYS A 584 -0.05 -35.93 -42.63
N ASN A 585 0.53 -34.84 -42.14
CA ASN A 585 1.94 -34.55 -42.32
C ASN A 585 2.75 -35.17 -41.18
N PRO A 586 3.62 -36.22 -41.44
CA PRO A 586 4.44 -36.84 -40.42
C PRO A 586 5.42 -35.90 -39.72
N GLU A 587 5.83 -34.83 -40.41
CA GLU A 587 6.76 -33.83 -39.87
C GLU A 587 6.06 -32.73 -39.04
N SER A 588 4.74 -32.67 -39.08
CA SER A 588 3.98 -31.67 -38.32
C SER A 588 4.20 -31.82 -36.83
N TYR A 589 4.27 -30.66 -36.15
CA TYR A 589 4.32 -30.59 -34.70
C TYR A 589 3.17 -31.36 -34.03
N LEU A 590 1.96 -31.24 -34.59
CA LEU A 590 0.77 -31.93 -34.07
C LEU A 590 0.88 -33.46 -34.17
N THR A 591 1.46 -33.98 -35.23
CA THR A 591 1.70 -35.42 -35.39
C THR A 591 2.75 -35.92 -34.40
N LYS A 592 3.87 -35.23 -34.28
CA LYS A 592 4.92 -35.51 -33.29
C LYS A 592 4.39 -35.47 -31.86
N MET A 593 3.52 -34.52 -31.55
CA MET A 593 2.86 -34.38 -30.24
C MET A 593 1.88 -35.53 -29.92
N LYS A 594 1.26 -36.14 -30.96
CA LYS A 594 0.34 -37.25 -30.78
C LYS A 594 1.07 -38.58 -30.55
N ASP A 595 2.27 -38.73 -31.14
CA ASP A 595 3.05 -39.95 -31.11
C ASP A 595 4.04 -40.01 -29.92
N GLY A 596 4.32 -38.89 -29.26
CA GLY A 596 5.13 -38.75 -28.03
C GLY A 596 4.29 -38.64 -26.77
#